data_0ebdb597f27c050344243460ab734536
#
_entry.id   0ebdb597f27c050344243460ab734536
#
_cell.length_a   1.000
_cell.length_b   1.000
_cell.length_c   1.000
_cell.angle_alpha   90.00
_cell.angle_beta   90.00
_cell.angle_gamma   90.00
#
_symmetry.space_group_name_H-M   'P 1'
#
loop_
_entity.id
_entity.type
_entity.pdbx_description
1 polymer ?
#
loop_
_entity_poly.entity_id
_entity_poly.type
_entity_poly.pdbx_seq_one_letter_code
_entity_poly.pdbx_strand_id
1 'polypeptide(L)'
;LIKDAAALERLRKVDALVIDKTGTLTIPNQNADFTKADDIDLETREALKPNAAEAMSILQKECIEVWMMSGDKEEAASYWAQKAGIQHYQSKVKPDDKQALVKKLQDEGKRVMMVGDGINDTQALALADVSMAIGRGTDVAMDVAQVTLMGDDLMAIPEAVKLSRKTVSMIWQNLFWAFVYNIVCIPLAAGALHIFGIDFQITPMWASGLMACSSLS
;
A
#
# COMPACT_ATOMS: atom_id res chain seq x y z
N LEU A 1 1.06 -8.15 7.79
CA LEU A 1 -0.31 -8.52 8.14
C LEU A 1 -1.27 -7.44 7.66
N ILE A 2 -2.29 -7.79 6.88
CA ILE A 2 -3.37 -6.89 6.44
C ILE A 2 -4.58 -7.19 7.31
N LYS A 3 -5.15 -6.17 7.96
CA LYS A 3 -6.21 -6.37 8.95
C LYS A 3 -7.57 -6.68 8.33
N ASP A 4 -7.89 -6.08 7.18
CA ASP A 4 -9.19 -6.25 6.53
C ASP A 4 -9.13 -6.20 4.98
N ALA A 5 -10.19 -6.65 4.34
CA ALA A 5 -10.32 -6.64 2.89
C ALA A 5 -10.47 -5.20 2.32
N ALA A 6 -11.00 -4.26 3.11
CA ALA A 6 -11.14 -2.87 2.70
C ALA A 6 -9.79 -2.17 2.63
N ALA A 7 -8.85 -2.50 3.53
CA ALA A 7 -7.47 -2.03 3.45
C ALA A 7 -6.79 -2.51 2.16
N LEU A 8 -7.05 -3.76 1.77
CA LEU A 8 -6.52 -4.33 0.53
C LEU A 8 -7.07 -3.59 -0.71
N GLU A 9 -8.36 -3.27 -0.73
CA GLU A 9 -8.94 -2.51 -1.84
C GLU A 9 -8.42 -1.08 -1.92
N ARG A 10 -8.21 -0.42 -0.77
CA ARG A 10 -7.61 0.93 -0.71
C ARG A 10 -6.15 0.93 -1.15
N LEU A 11 -5.36 -0.06 -0.71
CA LEU A 11 -3.94 -0.20 -1.06
C LEU A 11 -3.73 -0.32 -2.58
N ARG A 12 -4.63 -0.98 -3.30
CA ARG A 12 -4.60 -1.07 -4.77
C ARG A 12 -4.64 0.30 -5.44
N LYS A 13 -5.36 1.26 -4.84
CA LYS A 13 -5.67 2.58 -5.43
C LYS A 13 -4.71 3.68 -4.97
N VAL A 14 -3.62 3.32 -4.28
CA VAL A 14 -2.65 4.30 -3.77
C VAL A 14 -1.94 5.01 -4.92
N ASP A 15 -1.95 6.34 -4.86
CA ASP A 15 -1.29 7.23 -5.82
C ASP A 15 -0.07 7.93 -5.22
N ALA A 16 -0.04 8.11 -3.90
CA ALA A 16 1.04 8.75 -3.18
C ALA A 16 1.44 7.99 -1.91
N LEU A 17 2.74 7.91 -1.66
CA LEU A 17 3.34 7.37 -0.44
C LEU A 17 3.97 8.52 0.33
N VAL A 18 3.59 8.70 1.59
CA VAL A 18 4.30 9.54 2.56
C VAL A 18 5.05 8.61 3.51
N ILE A 19 6.37 8.73 3.57
CA ILE A 19 7.23 7.88 4.39
C ILE A 19 8.03 8.71 5.38
N ASP A 20 8.03 8.30 6.64
CA ASP A 20 8.93 8.89 7.63
C ASP A 20 10.38 8.46 7.38
N LYS A 21 11.35 9.34 7.66
CA LYS A 21 12.77 9.00 7.51
C LYS A 21 13.26 8.10 8.64
N THR A 22 13.19 8.62 9.87
CA THR A 22 13.91 8.05 11.03
C THR A 22 13.23 6.79 11.55
N GLY A 23 13.98 5.68 11.65
CA GLY A 23 13.41 4.39 12.08
C GLY A 23 12.58 3.68 11.01
N THR A 24 12.12 4.39 9.98
CA THR A 24 11.30 3.85 8.88
C THR A 24 12.13 3.62 7.62
N LEU A 25 12.69 4.69 7.04
CA LEU A 25 13.55 4.61 5.86
C LEU A 25 15.01 4.33 6.24
N THR A 26 15.46 4.86 7.37
CA THR A 26 16.80 4.70 7.93
C THR A 26 16.80 3.90 9.22
N ILE A 27 17.98 3.33 9.54
CA ILE A 27 18.28 2.69 10.83
C ILE A 27 19.25 3.61 11.56
N PRO A 28 18.91 4.10 12.77
CA PRO A 28 19.85 4.87 13.58
C PRO A 28 20.99 3.96 14.06
N ASN A 29 22.21 4.47 13.99
CA ASN A 29 23.38 3.76 14.51
C ASN A 29 23.41 3.92 16.04
N GLN A 30 23.14 2.84 16.77
CA GLN A 30 23.11 2.81 18.23
C GLN A 30 24.47 3.14 18.90
N ASN A 31 25.56 3.05 18.16
CA ASN A 31 26.92 3.33 18.65
C ASN A 31 27.39 4.74 18.29
N ALA A 32 26.57 5.57 17.68
CA ALA A 32 26.94 6.95 17.36
C ALA A 32 26.99 7.81 18.64
N ASP A 33 28.11 8.45 18.86
CA ASP A 33 28.28 9.41 19.97
C ASP A 33 27.62 10.74 19.61
N PHE A 34 26.37 10.92 20.05
CA PHE A 34 25.57 12.12 19.75
C PHE A 34 26.02 13.37 20.52
N THR A 35 27.06 13.27 21.35
CA THR A 35 27.58 14.43 22.11
C THR A 35 28.39 15.40 21.24
N LYS A 36 28.83 14.98 20.04
CA LYS A 36 29.58 15.80 19.07
C LYS A 36 28.70 16.15 17.86
N ALA A 37 27.66 16.92 18.10
CA ALA A 37 26.55 17.08 17.17
C ALA A 37 26.86 17.75 15.81
N ASP A 38 27.91 18.53 15.68
CA ASP A 38 28.13 19.38 14.51
C ASP A 38 29.16 18.85 13.48
N ASP A 39 29.94 17.81 13.81
CA ASP A 39 31.04 17.33 12.97
C ASP A 39 30.96 15.83 12.57
N ILE A 40 29.85 15.16 12.88
CA ILE A 40 29.72 13.71 12.57
C ILE A 40 29.08 13.55 11.20
N ASP A 41 29.77 12.79 10.33
CA ASP A 41 29.27 12.36 9.03
C ASP A 41 27.88 11.69 9.16
N LEU A 42 26.94 12.05 8.30
CA LEU A 42 25.56 11.55 8.29
C LEU A 42 25.50 10.03 8.26
N GLU A 43 26.43 9.38 7.56
CA GLU A 43 26.51 7.91 7.48
C GLU A 43 26.98 7.25 8.78
N THR A 44 27.67 7.97 9.63
CA THR A 44 28.05 7.49 10.96
C THR A 44 26.86 7.48 11.91
N ARG A 45 25.87 8.37 11.70
CA ARG A 45 24.68 8.49 12.54
C ARG A 45 23.59 7.52 12.17
N GLU A 46 23.39 7.30 10.89
CA GLU A 46 22.30 6.53 10.35
C GLU A 46 22.74 5.77 9.09
N ALA A 47 22.05 4.69 8.79
CA ALA A 47 22.19 3.98 7.53
C ALA A 47 20.82 3.81 6.85
N LEU A 48 20.79 3.85 5.52
CA LEU A 48 19.60 3.51 4.77
C LEU A 48 19.27 2.03 5.02
N LYS A 49 18.00 1.70 5.24
CA LYS A 49 17.59 0.29 5.35
C LYS A 49 17.95 -0.49 4.09
N PRO A 50 18.29 -1.77 4.21
CA PRO A 50 18.52 -2.63 3.05
C PRO A 50 17.33 -2.54 2.08
N ASN A 51 17.63 -2.51 0.78
CA ASN A 51 16.62 -2.46 -0.30
C ASN A 51 15.71 -1.20 -0.32
N ALA A 52 15.97 -0.18 0.53
CA ALA A 52 15.13 1.02 0.57
C ALA A 52 15.07 1.75 -0.78
N ALA A 53 16.23 2.01 -1.40
CA ALA A 53 16.27 2.66 -2.70
C ALA A 53 15.60 1.84 -3.81
N GLU A 54 15.75 0.53 -3.78
CA GLU A 54 15.09 -0.38 -4.74
C GLU A 54 13.57 -0.34 -4.55
N ALA A 55 13.09 -0.43 -3.30
CA ALA A 55 11.67 -0.36 -2.98
C ALA A 55 11.03 0.95 -3.46
N MET A 56 11.69 2.10 -3.20
CA MET A 56 11.22 3.41 -3.66
C MET A 56 11.21 3.50 -5.19
N SER A 57 12.24 2.97 -5.86
CA SER A 57 12.29 2.92 -7.32
C SER A 57 11.15 2.10 -7.93
N ILE A 58 10.81 0.95 -7.33
CA ILE A 58 9.69 0.12 -7.80
C ILE A 58 8.36 0.87 -7.64
N LEU A 59 8.12 1.52 -6.48
CA LEU A 59 6.90 2.28 -6.24
C LEU A 59 6.73 3.43 -7.25
N GLN A 60 7.82 4.16 -7.54
CA GLN A 60 7.81 5.24 -8.53
C GLN A 60 7.53 4.72 -9.96
N LYS A 61 8.08 3.56 -10.34
CA LYS A 61 7.76 2.88 -11.62
C LYS A 61 6.30 2.46 -11.71
N GLU A 62 5.67 2.16 -10.59
CA GLU A 62 4.23 1.86 -10.48
C GLU A 62 3.36 3.14 -10.41
N CYS A 63 3.93 4.31 -10.76
CA CYS A 63 3.29 5.62 -10.76
C CYS A 63 2.81 6.07 -9.37
N ILE A 64 3.47 5.64 -8.29
CA ILE A 64 3.22 6.11 -6.94
C ILE A 64 4.21 7.23 -6.63
N GLU A 65 3.70 8.41 -6.31
CA GLU A 65 4.51 9.56 -5.92
C GLU A 65 5.04 9.38 -4.49
N VAL A 66 6.37 9.42 -4.31
CA VAL A 66 6.99 9.17 -3.00
C VAL A 66 7.45 10.48 -2.36
N TRP A 67 6.98 10.73 -1.15
CA TRP A 67 7.32 11.88 -0.31
C TRP A 67 8.02 11.41 0.96
N MET A 68 9.24 11.89 1.20
CA MET A 68 9.97 11.64 2.44
C MET A 68 9.77 12.80 3.41
N MET A 69 9.44 12.49 4.67
CA MET A 69 9.31 13.45 5.75
C MET A 69 10.45 13.26 6.76
N SER A 70 11.12 14.35 7.14
CA SER A 70 12.21 14.31 8.10
C SER A 70 12.17 15.50 9.05
N GLY A 71 12.37 15.25 10.34
CA GLY A 71 12.58 16.29 11.37
C GLY A 71 13.95 16.97 11.28
N ASP A 72 14.88 16.43 10.47
CA ASP A 72 16.25 16.91 10.36
C ASP A 72 16.38 18.23 9.59
N LYS A 73 17.61 18.77 9.63
CA LYS A 73 18.01 19.91 8.80
C LYS A 73 17.94 19.54 7.31
N GLU A 74 17.78 20.56 6.47
CA GLU A 74 17.64 20.44 5.01
C GLU A 74 18.75 19.60 4.35
N GLU A 75 19.99 19.80 4.78
CA GLU A 75 21.16 19.08 4.23
C GLU A 75 21.06 17.58 4.45
N ALA A 76 20.67 17.14 5.65
CA ALA A 76 20.51 15.73 5.98
C ALA A 76 19.30 15.12 5.27
N ALA A 77 18.18 15.85 5.22
CA ALA A 77 16.97 15.37 4.52
C ALA A 77 17.24 15.22 3.03
N SER A 78 17.88 16.20 2.39
CA SER A 78 18.27 16.16 0.98
C SER A 78 19.19 14.98 0.67
N TYR A 79 20.21 14.78 1.51
CA TYR A 79 21.16 13.66 1.36
C TYR A 79 20.46 12.30 1.37
N TRP A 80 19.60 12.04 2.35
CA TRP A 80 18.90 10.76 2.46
C TRP A 80 17.85 10.56 1.36
N ALA A 81 17.15 11.63 0.97
CA ALA A 81 16.22 11.60 -0.15
C ALA A 81 16.93 11.23 -1.46
N GLN A 82 18.06 11.85 -1.74
CA GLN A 82 18.87 11.55 -2.92
C GLN A 82 19.40 10.12 -2.90
N LYS A 83 19.91 9.66 -1.76
CA LYS A 83 20.44 8.30 -1.59
C LYS A 83 19.35 7.22 -1.74
N ALA A 84 18.11 7.53 -1.33
CA ALA A 84 16.95 6.67 -1.53
C ALA A 84 16.28 6.82 -2.91
N GLY A 85 16.73 7.76 -3.75
CA GLY A 85 16.13 8.03 -5.07
C GLY A 85 14.75 8.70 -4.99
N ILE A 86 14.45 9.41 -3.88
CA ILE A 86 13.18 10.10 -3.64
C ILE A 86 13.32 11.55 -4.11
N GLN A 87 12.37 12.01 -4.95
CA GLN A 87 12.40 13.36 -5.52
C GLN A 87 11.73 14.41 -4.62
N HIS A 88 10.72 14.01 -3.87
CA HIS A 88 9.95 14.90 -3.01
C HIS A 88 10.28 14.64 -1.55
N TYR A 89 10.76 15.65 -0.85
CA TYR A 89 11.05 15.55 0.58
C TYR A 89 10.73 16.86 1.31
N GLN A 90 10.50 16.76 2.61
CA GLN A 90 10.38 17.91 3.51
C GLN A 90 11.29 17.72 4.72
N SER A 91 12.00 18.79 5.07
CA SER A 91 12.90 18.87 6.22
C SER A 91 12.26 19.64 7.39
N LYS A 92 12.80 19.51 8.58
CA LYS A 92 12.35 20.22 9.81
C LYS A 92 10.87 20.02 10.12
N VAL A 93 10.36 18.85 9.75
CA VAL A 93 8.93 18.49 9.84
C VAL A 93 8.56 18.22 11.30
N LYS A 94 7.46 18.83 11.74
CA LYS A 94 6.81 18.52 13.00
C LYS A 94 5.70 17.49 12.78
N PRO A 95 5.20 16.81 13.83
CA PRO A 95 4.10 15.84 13.69
C PRO A 95 2.87 16.41 12.97
N ASP A 96 2.50 17.67 13.25
CA ASP A 96 1.36 18.34 12.61
C ASP A 96 1.58 18.57 11.11
N ASP A 97 2.83 18.80 10.67
CA ASP A 97 3.17 19.01 9.26
C ASP A 97 2.98 17.72 8.45
N LYS A 98 3.22 16.54 9.07
CA LYS A 98 2.98 15.23 8.43
C LYS A 98 1.51 15.06 8.11
N GLN A 99 0.64 15.38 9.06
CA GLN A 99 -0.81 15.37 8.87
C GLN A 99 -1.25 16.36 7.79
N ALA A 100 -0.68 17.58 7.80
CA ALA A 100 -0.99 18.60 6.80
C ALA A 100 -0.62 18.16 5.38
N LEU A 101 0.52 17.49 5.19
CA LEU A 101 0.91 16.95 3.89
C LEU A 101 -0.05 15.86 3.42
N VAL A 102 -0.38 14.89 4.28
CA VAL A 102 -1.35 13.84 3.95
C VAL A 102 -2.67 14.45 3.49
N LYS A 103 -3.19 15.41 4.26
CA LYS A 103 -4.43 16.11 3.91
C LYS A 103 -4.33 16.87 2.59
N LYS A 104 -3.23 17.59 2.37
CA LYS A 104 -2.98 18.31 1.11
C LYS A 104 -3.04 17.38 -0.10
N LEU A 105 -2.35 16.24 -0.03
CA LEU A 105 -2.35 15.27 -1.12
C LEU A 105 -3.73 14.65 -1.35
N GLN A 106 -4.50 14.42 -0.27
CA GLN A 106 -5.89 13.96 -0.36
C GLN A 106 -6.80 15.01 -0.99
N ASP A 107 -6.64 16.30 -0.63
CA ASP A 107 -7.38 17.42 -1.22
C ASP A 107 -7.06 17.61 -2.72
N GLU A 108 -5.88 17.20 -3.17
CA GLU A 108 -5.49 17.08 -4.58
C GLU A 108 -6.12 15.86 -5.29
N GLY A 109 -6.92 15.06 -4.58
CA GLY A 109 -7.60 13.88 -5.11
C GLY A 109 -6.77 12.60 -5.12
N LYS A 110 -5.58 12.58 -4.49
CA LYS A 110 -4.71 11.40 -4.40
C LYS A 110 -5.13 10.49 -3.25
N ARG A 111 -4.99 9.19 -3.44
CA ARG A 111 -5.07 8.19 -2.37
C ARG A 111 -3.72 8.05 -1.71
N VAL A 112 -3.65 8.42 -0.45
CA VAL A 112 -2.39 8.54 0.29
C VAL A 112 -2.17 7.34 1.19
N MET A 113 -1.00 6.71 1.03
CA MET A 113 -0.48 5.74 1.98
C MET A 113 0.55 6.41 2.87
N MET A 114 0.39 6.30 4.20
CA MET A 114 1.37 6.75 5.18
C MET A 114 2.11 5.56 5.76
N VAL A 115 3.45 5.65 5.76
CA VAL A 115 4.33 4.62 6.34
C VAL A 115 5.20 5.24 7.41
N GLY A 116 5.15 4.69 8.61
CA GLY A 116 5.90 5.20 9.77
C GLY A 116 6.10 4.16 10.86
N ASP A 117 6.83 4.54 11.91
CA ASP A 117 7.05 3.71 13.11
C ASP A 117 5.92 3.86 14.15
N GLY A 118 5.08 4.87 13.99
CA GLY A 118 3.86 5.12 14.74
C GLY A 118 4.00 5.90 16.03
N ILE A 119 5.20 6.16 16.55
CA ILE A 119 5.35 6.93 17.78
C ILE A 119 4.98 8.40 17.57
N ASN A 120 5.52 8.98 16.50
CA ASN A 120 5.33 10.39 16.15
C ASN A 120 4.33 10.60 14.99
N ASP A 121 3.86 9.52 14.38
CA ASP A 121 3.10 9.52 13.13
C ASP A 121 1.63 9.14 13.31
N THR A 122 1.19 8.87 14.53
CA THR A 122 -0.15 8.32 14.83
C THR A 122 -1.28 9.13 14.19
N GLN A 123 -1.19 10.45 14.20
CA GLN A 123 -2.22 11.32 13.61
C GLN A 123 -2.22 11.26 12.09
N ALA A 124 -1.03 11.26 11.46
CA ALA A 124 -0.90 11.15 10.02
C ALA A 124 -1.30 9.75 9.53
N LEU A 125 -0.95 8.69 10.28
CA LEU A 125 -1.39 7.31 10.03
C LEU A 125 -2.90 7.17 10.11
N ALA A 126 -3.55 7.79 11.10
CA ALA A 126 -5.01 7.76 11.25
C ALA A 126 -5.74 8.50 10.13
N LEU A 127 -5.15 9.55 9.56
CA LEU A 127 -5.74 10.37 8.51
C LEU A 127 -5.57 9.74 7.11
N ALA A 128 -4.50 9.01 6.88
CA ALA A 128 -4.17 8.43 5.58
C ALA A 128 -5.24 7.42 5.10
N ASP A 129 -5.43 7.31 3.78
CA ASP A 129 -6.34 6.30 3.18
C ASP A 129 -5.87 4.88 3.48
N VAL A 130 -4.56 4.68 3.52
CA VAL A 130 -3.91 3.45 3.97
C VAL A 130 -2.80 3.78 4.95
N SER A 131 -2.84 3.19 6.12
CA SER A 131 -1.78 3.30 7.13
C SER A 131 -0.99 2.01 7.25
N MET A 132 0.34 2.15 7.25
CA MET A 132 1.26 1.02 7.32
C MET A 132 2.32 1.27 8.40
N ALA A 133 2.39 0.38 9.39
CA ALA A 133 3.42 0.39 10.41
C ALA A 133 4.53 -0.59 10.07
N ILE A 134 5.80 -0.19 10.28
CA ILE A 134 6.98 -1.03 10.01
C ILE A 134 7.62 -1.46 11.34
N GLY A 135 8.08 -2.72 11.36
CA GLY A 135 8.88 -3.27 12.42
C GLY A 135 8.10 -3.63 13.67
N ARG A 136 8.79 -3.58 14.80
CA ARG A 136 8.20 -3.73 16.14
C ARG A 136 7.59 -2.39 16.58
N GLY A 137 6.71 -1.82 15.73
CA GLY A 137 6.00 -0.60 16.06
C GLY A 137 5.39 -0.69 17.47
N THR A 138 5.24 0.44 18.15
CA THR A 138 4.53 0.47 19.43
C THR A 138 3.15 -0.16 19.26
N ASP A 139 2.63 -0.78 20.31
CA ASP A 139 1.27 -1.37 20.28
C ASP A 139 0.24 -0.38 19.73
N VAL A 140 0.42 0.91 20.02
CA VAL A 140 -0.42 2.01 19.51
C VAL A 140 -0.35 2.16 17.98
N ALA A 141 0.84 2.03 17.39
CA ALA A 141 0.97 2.09 15.92
C ALA A 141 0.34 0.89 15.24
N MET A 142 0.53 -0.29 15.84
CA MET A 142 -0.10 -1.51 15.35
C MET A 142 -1.62 -1.47 15.46
N ASP A 143 -2.17 -0.78 16.47
CA ASP A 143 -3.63 -0.63 16.60
C ASP A 143 -4.21 0.31 15.54
N VAL A 144 -3.53 1.40 15.23
CA VAL A 144 -3.98 2.40 14.25
C VAL A 144 -3.71 1.95 12.80
N ALA A 145 -2.58 1.28 12.55
CA ALA A 145 -2.21 0.86 11.20
C ALA A 145 -3.13 -0.26 10.67
N GLN A 146 -3.59 -0.09 9.44
CA GLN A 146 -4.38 -1.08 8.70
C GLN A 146 -3.53 -2.22 8.18
N VAL A 147 -2.25 -1.95 7.92
CA VAL A 147 -1.25 -2.91 7.46
C VAL A 147 -0.05 -2.87 8.41
N THR A 148 0.39 -4.03 8.88
CA THR A 148 1.61 -4.15 9.69
C THR A 148 2.63 -4.99 8.95
N LEU A 149 3.81 -4.43 8.70
CA LEU A 149 4.95 -5.16 8.17
C LEU A 149 5.71 -5.82 9.32
N MET A 150 5.80 -7.14 9.27
CA MET A 150 6.42 -7.98 10.32
C MET A 150 7.95 -8.04 10.20
N GLY A 151 8.60 -7.01 9.70
CA GLY A 151 10.05 -6.97 9.53
C GLY A 151 10.51 -5.59 9.10
N ASP A 152 11.84 -5.44 8.96
CA ASP A 152 12.48 -4.18 8.59
C ASP A 152 12.72 -4.04 7.07
N ASP A 153 12.26 -5.00 6.27
CA ASP A 153 12.42 -4.99 4.82
C ASP A 153 11.37 -4.12 4.13
N LEU A 154 11.83 -3.03 3.54
CA LEU A 154 10.98 -2.09 2.81
C LEU A 154 10.43 -2.65 1.49
N MET A 155 11.00 -3.74 0.96
CA MET A 155 10.46 -4.43 -0.21
C MET A 155 9.05 -4.97 0.02
N ALA A 156 8.66 -5.21 1.26
CA ALA A 156 7.31 -5.61 1.61
C ALA A 156 6.24 -4.56 1.24
N ILE A 157 6.62 -3.27 1.08
CA ILE A 157 5.68 -2.21 0.66
C ILE A 157 5.25 -2.39 -0.80
N PRO A 158 6.16 -2.38 -1.81
CA PRO A 158 5.77 -2.61 -3.19
C PRO A 158 5.16 -4.00 -3.42
N GLU A 159 5.60 -5.02 -2.67
CA GLU A 159 4.98 -6.35 -2.73
C GLU A 159 3.54 -6.35 -2.24
N ALA A 160 3.23 -5.65 -1.15
CA ALA A 160 1.86 -5.51 -0.65
C ALA A 160 0.96 -4.78 -1.67
N VAL A 161 1.45 -3.72 -2.30
CA VAL A 161 0.72 -3.00 -3.36
C VAL A 161 0.46 -3.92 -4.56
N LYS A 162 1.47 -4.64 -5.02
CA LYS A 162 1.36 -5.59 -6.14
C LYS A 162 0.39 -6.74 -5.84
N LEU A 163 0.49 -7.30 -4.63
CA LEU A 163 -0.41 -8.35 -4.15
C LEU A 163 -1.86 -7.85 -4.12
N SER A 164 -2.08 -6.65 -3.57
CA SER A 164 -3.39 -6.01 -3.51
C SER A 164 -4.00 -5.86 -4.91
N ARG A 165 -3.24 -5.29 -5.86
CA ARG A 165 -3.69 -5.11 -7.25
C ARG A 165 -4.08 -6.44 -7.90
N LYS A 166 -3.25 -7.48 -7.72
CA LYS A 166 -3.49 -8.80 -8.26
C LYS A 166 -4.72 -9.47 -7.64
N THR A 167 -4.85 -9.43 -6.32
CA THR A 167 -5.97 -10.06 -5.60
C THR A 167 -7.30 -9.42 -5.98
N VAL A 168 -7.38 -8.09 -5.96
CA VAL A 168 -8.63 -7.40 -6.32
C VAL A 168 -8.98 -7.60 -7.80
N SER A 169 -7.98 -7.66 -8.69
CA SER A 169 -8.21 -7.99 -10.10
C SER A 169 -8.81 -9.39 -10.27
N MET A 170 -8.32 -10.38 -9.54
CA MET A 170 -8.88 -11.74 -9.54
C MET A 170 -10.31 -11.78 -9.02
N ILE A 171 -10.61 -11.03 -7.93
CA ILE A 171 -11.98 -10.94 -7.40
C ILE A 171 -12.94 -10.37 -8.47
N TRP A 172 -12.55 -9.29 -9.15
CA TRP A 172 -13.36 -8.70 -10.21
C TRP A 172 -13.54 -9.63 -11.41
N GLN A 173 -12.50 -10.37 -11.78
CA GLN A 173 -12.57 -11.36 -12.86
C GLN A 173 -13.52 -12.50 -12.52
N ASN A 174 -13.43 -13.03 -11.29
CA ASN A 174 -14.34 -14.10 -10.83
C ASN A 174 -15.79 -13.61 -10.78
N LEU A 175 -16.03 -12.40 -10.28
CA LEU A 175 -17.35 -11.80 -10.24
C LEU A 175 -17.92 -11.58 -11.63
N PHE A 176 -17.10 -11.09 -12.57
CA PHE A 176 -17.50 -10.91 -13.97
C PHE A 176 -17.95 -12.25 -14.60
N TRP A 177 -17.15 -13.30 -14.44
CA TRP A 177 -17.53 -14.61 -14.95
C TRP A 177 -18.80 -15.15 -14.32
N ALA A 178 -18.97 -15.01 -13.01
CA ALA A 178 -20.20 -15.39 -12.32
C ALA A 178 -21.43 -14.66 -12.89
N PHE A 179 -21.31 -13.37 -13.21
CA PHE A 179 -22.38 -12.60 -13.86
C PHE A 179 -22.67 -13.11 -15.27
N VAL A 180 -21.61 -13.32 -16.08
CA VAL A 180 -21.76 -13.83 -17.46
C VAL A 180 -22.45 -15.18 -17.49
N TYR A 181 -22.06 -16.11 -16.59
CA TYR A 181 -22.75 -17.41 -16.48
C TYR A 181 -24.23 -17.25 -16.16
N ASN A 182 -24.58 -16.39 -15.21
CA ASN A 182 -25.98 -16.20 -14.85
C ASN A 182 -26.77 -15.52 -15.99
N ILE A 183 -26.22 -14.52 -16.67
CA ILE A 183 -26.89 -13.83 -17.79
C ILE A 183 -27.14 -14.78 -18.96
N VAL A 184 -26.23 -15.71 -19.21
CA VAL A 184 -26.37 -16.69 -20.29
C VAL A 184 -27.24 -17.88 -19.87
N CYS A 185 -26.98 -18.47 -18.70
CA CYS A 185 -27.62 -19.70 -18.30
C CYS A 185 -29.10 -19.50 -17.88
N ILE A 186 -29.45 -18.36 -17.27
CA ILE A 186 -30.85 -18.12 -16.84
C ILE A 186 -31.80 -18.02 -18.04
N PRO A 187 -31.57 -17.20 -19.08
CA PRO A 187 -32.43 -17.18 -20.26
C PRO A 187 -32.48 -18.50 -21.00
N LEU A 188 -31.34 -19.21 -21.10
CA LEU A 188 -31.31 -20.53 -21.73
C LEU A 188 -32.14 -21.56 -20.96
N ALA A 189 -32.07 -21.57 -19.64
CA ALA A 189 -32.88 -22.43 -18.80
C ALA A 189 -34.38 -22.06 -18.82
N ALA A 190 -34.68 -20.76 -18.99
CA ALA A 190 -36.04 -20.27 -19.15
C ALA A 190 -36.66 -20.55 -20.55
N GLY A 191 -35.91 -21.18 -21.45
CA GLY A 191 -36.40 -21.54 -22.78
C GLY A 191 -36.33 -20.41 -23.80
N ALA A 192 -35.45 -19.43 -23.64
CA ALA A 192 -35.29 -18.32 -24.59
C ALA A 192 -34.99 -18.81 -26.03
N LEU A 193 -34.36 -19.96 -26.20
CA LEU A 193 -34.12 -20.57 -27.49
C LEU A 193 -35.38 -21.08 -28.18
N HIS A 194 -36.43 -21.39 -27.43
CA HIS A 194 -37.74 -21.78 -27.94
C HIS A 194 -38.39 -20.66 -28.77
N ILE A 195 -38.08 -19.37 -28.46
CA ILE A 195 -38.57 -18.21 -29.22
C ILE A 195 -37.95 -18.20 -30.62
N PHE A 196 -36.77 -18.77 -30.78
CA PHE A 196 -36.07 -18.88 -32.07
C PHE A 196 -36.29 -20.21 -32.79
N GLY A 197 -37.24 -21.05 -32.31
CA GLY A 197 -37.58 -22.33 -32.93
C GLY A 197 -36.55 -23.44 -32.68
N ILE A 198 -35.68 -23.30 -31.69
CA ILE A 198 -34.67 -24.27 -31.34
C ILE A 198 -35.11 -24.98 -30.06
N ASP A 199 -35.49 -26.24 -30.14
CA ASP A 199 -35.90 -27.11 -29.02
C ASP A 199 -34.67 -27.60 -28.18
N PHE A 200 -33.86 -26.67 -27.71
CA PHE A 200 -32.76 -26.99 -26.84
C PHE A 200 -33.11 -26.61 -25.41
N GLN A 201 -33.36 -27.60 -24.55
CA GLN A 201 -33.58 -27.42 -23.14
C GLN A 201 -32.34 -27.84 -22.34
N ILE A 202 -31.85 -26.93 -21.53
CA ILE A 202 -30.80 -27.26 -20.57
C ILE A 202 -31.43 -28.10 -19.47
N THR A 203 -31.01 -29.35 -19.40
CA THR A 203 -31.46 -30.23 -18.29
C THR A 203 -30.87 -29.73 -16.96
N PRO A 204 -31.49 -29.95 -15.81
CA PRO A 204 -30.99 -29.56 -14.48
C PRO A 204 -29.56 -30.04 -14.22
N MET A 205 -29.15 -31.14 -14.84
CA MET A 205 -27.82 -31.72 -14.72
C MET A 205 -26.75 -30.85 -15.41
N TRP A 206 -27.04 -30.27 -16.56
CA TRP A 206 -26.15 -29.33 -17.26
C TRP A 206 -26.06 -28.00 -16.50
N ALA A 207 -27.19 -27.52 -15.96
CA ALA A 207 -27.20 -26.29 -15.17
C ALA A 207 -26.34 -26.43 -13.88
N SER A 208 -26.44 -27.56 -13.19
CA SER A 208 -25.59 -27.83 -12.01
C SER A 208 -24.10 -28.02 -12.38
N GLY A 209 -23.81 -28.65 -13.52
CA GLY A 209 -22.43 -28.77 -14.02
C GLY A 209 -21.79 -27.42 -14.34
N LEU A 210 -22.52 -26.53 -15.01
CA LEU A 210 -22.08 -25.16 -15.29
C LEU A 210 -21.88 -24.33 -14.03
N MET A 211 -22.75 -24.49 -13.02
CA MET A 211 -22.64 -23.84 -11.73
C MET A 211 -21.42 -24.33 -10.93
N ALA A 212 -21.09 -25.63 -11.00
CA ALA A 212 -19.89 -26.19 -10.42
C ALA A 212 -18.61 -25.67 -11.12
N CYS A 213 -18.61 -25.53 -12.44
CA CYS A 213 -17.50 -24.94 -13.19
C CYS A 213 -17.28 -23.44 -12.83
N SER A 214 -18.35 -22.69 -12.59
CA SER A 214 -18.27 -21.30 -12.12
C SER A 214 -17.61 -21.16 -10.75
N SER A 215 -17.75 -22.17 -9.88
CA SER A 215 -17.16 -22.17 -8.53
C SER A 215 -15.67 -22.57 -8.52
N LEU A 216 -15.18 -23.17 -9.61
CA LEU A 216 -13.79 -23.64 -9.76
C LEU A 216 -12.90 -22.66 -10.52
N SER A 217 -13.45 -21.62 -11.11
CA SER A 217 -12.78 -20.56 -11.86
C SER A 217 -12.44 -19.36 -10.98
#